data_2c1cc78c7fc40c6850a804b773374bc4
#
_entry.id   2c1cc78c7fc40c6850a804b773374bc4
#
_cell.length_a   1.000
_cell.length_b   1.000
_cell.length_c   1.000
_cell.angle_alpha   90.00
_cell.angle_beta   90.00
_cell.angle_gamma   90.00
#
_symmetry.space_group_name_H-M   'P 1'
#
loop_
_entity.id
_entity.type
_entity.pdbx_description
1 polymer ?
#
loop_
_entity_poly.entity_id
_entity_poly.type
_entity_poly.pdbx_seq_one_letter_code
_entity_poly.pdbx_strand_id
1 'polypeptide(L)'
;MATIATGQKKDLWISLIRKNNTNFQKLFDIMCGRYSLGKTKKEIEERFQAEMLEPFEPRYNLAPSQLAPLISSDGPNGFSYFYWGTTPQFAKNKPVSQKLINARAETVREKASYKNAFQERRCLIPADGFYEWKILGKKIKTPYRFTLLGEELFAFAGLWDEYENEWGERHHTFLILTTAANRKVGEVCERMPIILTRENERKWLDKRAGPEDLMPLLTPYPEEQMISYTVSPLVNEVGKDSASLIRRTSPMDQFGNYTLFG
;
A
#
# COMPACT_ATOMS: atom_id res chain seq x y z
N MET A 1 12.13 -32.07 -21.61
CA MET A 1 10.75 -32.32 -21.15
C MET A 1 10.52 -31.64 -19.81
N ALA A 2 10.35 -30.30 -19.79
CA ALA A 2 10.13 -29.55 -18.53
C ALA A 2 9.33 -28.24 -18.75
N THR A 3 8.32 -28.24 -19.64
CA THR A 3 7.63 -26.98 -20.00
C THR A 3 6.11 -27.02 -19.77
N ILE A 4 5.56 -28.03 -19.10
CA ILE A 4 4.10 -28.16 -18.90
C ILE A 4 3.64 -27.90 -17.45
N ALA A 5 4.55 -27.77 -16.48
CA ALA A 5 4.18 -27.68 -15.08
C ALA A 5 3.79 -26.26 -14.57
N THR A 6 4.03 -25.21 -15.34
CA THR A 6 3.82 -23.81 -14.91
C THR A 6 2.40 -23.29 -15.16
N GLY A 7 1.69 -23.80 -16.14
CA GLY A 7 0.30 -23.36 -16.48
C GLY A 7 -0.73 -23.85 -15.48
N GLN A 8 -0.72 -25.10 -15.13
CA GLN A 8 -1.72 -25.71 -14.21
C GLN A 8 -1.64 -25.18 -12.77
N LYS A 9 -0.47 -24.75 -12.29
CA LYS A 9 -0.33 -24.11 -10.98
C LYS A 9 -0.95 -22.72 -10.93
N LYS A 10 -0.91 -21.96 -12.03
CA LYS A 10 -1.54 -20.63 -12.13
C LYS A 10 -3.08 -20.71 -12.04
N ASP A 11 -3.69 -21.67 -12.71
CA ASP A 11 -5.16 -21.81 -12.75
C ASP A 11 -5.71 -22.32 -11.41
N LEU A 12 -4.97 -23.18 -10.71
CA LEU A 12 -5.33 -23.61 -9.35
C LEU A 12 -5.29 -22.44 -8.35
N TRP A 13 -4.34 -21.53 -8.52
CA TRP A 13 -4.21 -20.31 -7.71
C TRP A 13 -5.41 -19.36 -7.90
N ILE A 14 -5.82 -19.15 -9.13
CA ILE A 14 -6.97 -18.29 -9.47
C ILE A 14 -8.27 -18.86 -8.91
N SER A 15 -8.44 -20.19 -8.92
CA SER A 15 -9.63 -20.85 -8.41
C SER A 15 -9.74 -20.83 -6.87
N LEU A 16 -8.62 -20.92 -6.17
CA LEU A 16 -8.54 -20.83 -4.69
C LEU A 16 -8.80 -19.41 -4.19
N ILE A 17 -8.33 -18.39 -4.90
CA ILE A 17 -8.63 -16.99 -4.59
C ILE A 17 -10.13 -16.70 -4.73
N ARG A 18 -10.80 -17.29 -5.71
CA ARG A 18 -12.26 -17.09 -5.91
C ARG A 18 -13.14 -17.71 -4.81
N LYS A 19 -12.73 -18.80 -4.17
CA LYS A 19 -13.52 -19.47 -3.11
C LYS A 19 -13.44 -18.80 -1.73
N ASN A 20 -12.41 -18.00 -1.46
CA ASN A 20 -12.21 -17.33 -0.16
C ASN A 20 -12.63 -15.84 -0.15
N ASN A 21 -13.29 -15.37 -1.20
CA ASN A 21 -13.49 -13.94 -1.45
C ASN A 21 -14.46 -13.23 -0.50
N THR A 22 -15.35 -13.92 0.19
CA THR A 22 -16.35 -13.30 1.09
C THR A 22 -15.80 -12.86 2.43
N ASN A 23 -14.73 -13.50 2.94
CA ASN A 23 -14.08 -13.09 4.19
C ASN A 23 -12.95 -12.06 3.96
N PHE A 24 -12.33 -12.05 2.78
CA PHE A 24 -11.33 -11.05 2.40
C PHE A 24 -11.95 -9.65 2.27
N GLN A 25 -13.14 -9.55 1.68
CA GLN A 25 -13.83 -8.27 1.48
C GLN A 25 -14.13 -7.54 2.80
N LYS A 26 -14.47 -8.26 3.87
CA LYS A 26 -14.76 -7.65 5.20
C LYS A 26 -13.52 -7.11 5.92
N LEU A 27 -12.31 -7.56 5.57
CA LEU A 27 -11.06 -7.13 6.22
C LEU A 27 -10.54 -5.81 5.65
N PHE A 28 -10.91 -5.47 4.41
CA PHE A 28 -10.49 -4.24 3.73
C PHE A 28 -11.35 -3.02 4.08
N ASP A 29 -12.40 -3.21 4.87
CA ASP A 29 -13.37 -2.16 5.20
C ASP A 29 -12.89 -1.15 6.26
N ILE A 30 -11.64 -1.24 6.76
CA ILE A 30 -11.25 -0.51 7.98
C ILE A 30 -9.95 0.30 7.85
N MET A 31 -9.11 0.13 6.82
CA MET A 31 -7.83 0.88 6.69
C MET A 31 -7.32 0.95 5.26
N CYS A 32 -6.46 1.94 4.97
CA CYS A 32 -5.77 2.18 3.69
C CYS A 32 -5.31 0.86 3.03
N GLY A 33 -6.13 0.34 2.15
CA GLY A 33 -5.94 -0.96 1.52
C GLY A 33 -5.74 -0.89 0.01
N ARG A 34 -5.56 0.30 -0.56
CA ARG A 34 -5.37 0.50 -2.00
C ARG A 34 -4.57 1.75 -2.30
N TYR A 35 -3.64 1.67 -3.24
CA TYR A 35 -2.93 2.84 -3.74
C TYR A 35 -2.59 2.70 -5.22
N SER A 36 -2.09 3.77 -5.83
CA SER A 36 -1.65 3.81 -7.21
C SER A 36 -0.19 4.25 -7.31
N LEU A 37 0.48 3.74 -8.34
CA LEU A 37 1.80 4.14 -8.82
C LEU A 37 1.73 4.14 -10.35
N GLY A 38 1.04 5.14 -10.90
CA GLY A 38 0.68 5.24 -12.31
C GLY A 38 1.70 5.98 -13.18
N LYS A 39 2.84 6.36 -12.62
CA LYS A 39 3.94 7.00 -13.35
C LYS A 39 4.83 5.97 -14.05
N THR A 40 5.58 6.42 -15.04
CA THR A 40 6.55 5.59 -15.74
C THR A 40 7.74 5.21 -14.86
N LYS A 41 8.42 4.11 -15.18
CA LYS A 41 9.67 3.69 -14.53
C LYS A 41 10.65 4.86 -14.42
N LYS A 42 10.88 5.56 -15.51
CA LYS A 42 11.83 6.69 -15.58
C LYS A 42 11.46 7.82 -14.60
N GLU A 43 10.18 8.24 -14.55
CA GLU A 43 9.74 9.28 -13.61
C GLU A 43 9.93 8.85 -12.15
N ILE A 44 9.73 7.57 -11.85
CA ILE A 44 9.91 7.02 -10.50
C ILE A 44 11.39 7.00 -10.12
N GLU A 45 12.26 6.51 -10.99
CA GLU A 45 13.72 6.47 -10.77
C GLU A 45 14.30 7.89 -10.58
N GLU A 46 13.92 8.84 -11.44
CA GLU A 46 14.35 10.23 -11.33
C GLU A 46 13.87 10.88 -10.02
N ARG A 47 12.61 10.63 -9.61
CA ARG A 47 12.04 11.19 -8.38
C ARG A 47 12.75 10.69 -7.12
N PHE A 48 13.04 9.40 -7.05
CA PHE A 48 13.62 8.77 -5.86
C PHE A 48 15.15 8.63 -5.92
N GLN A 49 15.77 8.94 -7.05
CA GLN A 49 17.22 8.76 -7.27
C GLN A 49 17.67 7.33 -6.93
N ALA A 50 16.88 6.36 -7.36
CA ALA A 50 17.11 4.94 -7.13
C ALA A 50 16.87 4.16 -8.42
N GLU A 51 17.69 3.14 -8.67
CA GLU A 51 17.62 2.32 -9.87
C GLU A 51 16.62 1.17 -9.70
N MET A 52 15.83 0.90 -10.73
CA MET A 52 14.91 -0.23 -10.79
C MET A 52 15.39 -1.22 -11.84
N LEU A 53 15.99 -2.32 -11.42
CA LEU A 53 16.55 -3.32 -12.35
C LEU A 53 15.45 -4.10 -13.08
N GLU A 54 14.38 -4.44 -12.38
CA GLU A 54 13.28 -5.21 -12.95
C GLU A 54 12.36 -4.34 -13.83
N PRO A 55 11.67 -4.95 -14.81
CA PRO A 55 10.62 -4.26 -15.58
C PRO A 55 9.51 -3.75 -14.66
N PHE A 56 9.00 -2.56 -14.96
CA PHE A 56 7.88 -1.96 -14.24
C PHE A 56 6.83 -1.45 -15.24
N GLU A 57 5.60 -1.82 -14.97
CA GLU A 57 4.41 -1.28 -15.64
C GLU A 57 3.60 -0.44 -14.63
N PRO A 58 3.06 0.72 -15.06
CA PRO A 58 2.23 1.56 -14.20
C PRO A 58 1.08 0.79 -13.55
N ARG A 59 0.87 1.01 -12.26
CA ARG A 59 -0.13 0.34 -11.46
C ARG A 59 -1.12 1.35 -10.89
N TYR A 60 -2.37 1.15 -11.18
CA TYR A 60 -3.44 2.08 -10.81
C TYR A 60 -4.32 1.58 -9.66
N ASN A 61 -4.13 0.32 -9.25
CA ASN A 61 -4.97 -0.34 -8.26
C ASN A 61 -4.20 -1.39 -7.45
N LEU A 62 -3.07 -0.99 -6.87
CA LEU A 62 -2.27 -1.87 -6.02
C LEU A 62 -3.05 -2.26 -4.76
N ALA A 63 -3.13 -3.55 -4.52
CA ALA A 63 -3.89 -4.15 -3.42
C ALA A 63 -2.99 -5.09 -2.60
N PRO A 64 -3.36 -5.38 -1.34
CA PRO A 64 -2.67 -6.37 -0.54
C PRO A 64 -2.49 -7.72 -1.24
N SER A 65 -1.43 -8.43 -0.90
CA SER A 65 -0.95 -9.67 -1.53
C SER A 65 -0.26 -9.50 -2.89
N GLN A 66 -0.19 -8.29 -3.40
CA GLN A 66 0.51 -8.03 -4.66
C GLN A 66 1.96 -7.61 -4.40
N LEU A 67 2.83 -7.91 -5.36
CA LEU A 67 4.20 -7.39 -5.42
C LEU A 67 4.16 -5.91 -5.78
N ALA A 68 4.93 -5.10 -5.07
CA ALA A 68 5.09 -3.69 -5.35
C ALA A 68 6.56 -3.26 -5.17
N PRO A 69 7.04 -2.30 -5.98
CA PRO A 69 8.37 -1.75 -5.81
C PRO A 69 8.46 -0.87 -4.57
N LEU A 70 9.55 -0.99 -3.85
CA LEU A 70 9.88 -0.16 -2.71
C LEU A 70 11.39 0.05 -2.60
N ILE A 71 11.82 1.02 -1.81
CA ILE A 71 13.21 1.28 -1.46
C ILE A 71 13.41 0.91 0.00
N SER A 72 14.24 -0.08 0.28
CA SER A 72 14.50 -0.53 1.65
C SER A 72 15.69 0.19 2.28
N SER A 73 15.72 0.23 3.62
CA SER A 73 16.87 0.73 4.36
C SER A 73 18.16 -0.08 4.13
N ASP A 74 18.04 -1.31 3.60
CA ASP A 74 19.15 -2.18 3.28
C ASP A 74 19.75 -1.92 1.88
N GLY A 75 18.94 -1.32 0.98
CA GLY A 75 19.34 -0.96 -0.37
C GLY A 75 18.77 0.41 -0.78
N PRO A 76 19.22 1.53 -0.16
CA PRO A 76 18.58 2.82 -0.33
C PRO A 76 18.74 3.45 -1.73
N ASN A 77 19.58 2.87 -2.59
CA ASN A 77 19.84 3.36 -3.94
C ASN A 77 19.16 2.53 -5.03
N GLY A 78 18.36 1.54 -4.66
CA GLY A 78 17.69 0.65 -5.60
C GLY A 78 16.30 0.23 -5.16
N PHE A 79 15.50 -0.16 -6.15
CA PHE A 79 14.17 -0.72 -5.89
C PHE A 79 14.25 -2.23 -5.71
N SER A 80 13.47 -2.71 -4.73
CA SER A 80 13.19 -4.13 -4.51
C SER A 80 11.68 -4.37 -4.61
N TYR A 81 11.27 -5.60 -4.93
CA TYR A 81 9.86 -5.97 -5.04
C TYR A 81 9.45 -6.86 -3.88
N PHE A 82 8.56 -6.35 -3.03
CA PHE A 82 8.07 -7.06 -1.84
C PHE A 82 6.56 -7.23 -1.91
N TYR A 83 6.03 -8.25 -1.24
CA TYR A 83 4.60 -8.48 -1.13
C TYR A 83 3.96 -7.56 -0.08
N TRP A 84 2.85 -6.92 -0.42
CA TRP A 84 2.15 -6.07 0.54
C TRP A 84 1.34 -6.89 1.55
N GLY A 85 1.82 -6.94 2.78
CA GLY A 85 1.06 -7.38 3.97
C GLY A 85 0.66 -8.82 4.08
N THR A 86 0.98 -9.69 3.15
CA THR A 86 0.66 -11.10 3.26
C THR A 86 1.90 -11.95 3.29
N THR A 87 1.98 -12.83 4.29
CA THR A 87 2.76 -14.03 4.13
C THR A 87 2.10 -14.87 3.05
N PRO A 88 2.80 -15.32 2.02
CA PRO A 88 2.32 -16.35 1.14
C PRO A 88 1.78 -17.54 1.94
N GLN A 89 0.77 -18.24 1.41
CA GLN A 89 0.06 -19.34 2.09
C GLN A 89 0.98 -20.50 2.54
N PHE A 90 2.21 -20.52 2.08
CA PHE A 90 3.22 -21.53 2.38
C PHE A 90 4.18 -21.16 3.52
N ALA A 91 4.07 -19.98 4.13
CA ALA A 91 4.89 -19.66 5.31
C ALA A 91 4.44 -20.49 6.50
N LYS A 92 5.33 -21.35 6.99
CA LYS A 92 5.09 -22.18 8.17
C LYS A 92 4.66 -21.33 9.37
N ASN A 93 3.45 -21.60 9.89
CA ASN A 93 3.02 -21.25 11.24
C ASN A 93 2.67 -19.79 11.58
N LYS A 94 2.12 -18.95 10.66
CA LYS A 94 1.63 -17.66 11.16
C LYS A 94 0.29 -17.20 10.56
N PRO A 95 -0.84 -17.57 11.18
CA PRO A 95 -2.14 -16.95 10.85
C PRO A 95 -2.20 -15.45 11.16
N VAL A 96 -1.25 -14.91 11.92
CA VAL A 96 -1.20 -13.49 12.32
C VAL A 96 -0.74 -12.58 11.19
N SER A 97 0.17 -13.02 10.32
CA SER A 97 0.78 -12.21 9.28
C SER A 97 -0.13 -11.93 8.07
N GLN A 98 -1.14 -12.74 7.83
CA GLN A 98 -2.09 -12.52 6.73
C GLN A 98 -2.94 -11.24 6.87
N LYS A 99 -2.93 -10.58 8.05
CA LYS A 99 -3.77 -9.42 8.36
C LYS A 99 -3.01 -8.10 8.47
N LEU A 100 -1.69 -8.11 8.40
CA LEU A 100 -0.88 -6.93 8.71
C LEU A 100 -0.44 -6.18 7.46
N ILE A 101 -1.39 -5.55 6.79
CA ILE A 101 -1.10 -4.64 5.67
C ILE A 101 -0.69 -3.25 6.16
N ASN A 102 -1.04 -2.91 7.40
CA ASN A 102 -0.76 -1.62 8.02
C ASN A 102 -0.37 -1.78 9.49
N ALA A 103 0.40 -0.83 10.01
CA ALA A 103 0.65 -0.68 11.44
C ALA A 103 0.40 0.77 11.88
N ARG A 104 -0.08 0.93 13.11
CA ARG A 104 -0.33 2.26 13.69
C ARG A 104 0.99 2.85 14.19
N ALA A 105 1.32 4.06 13.77
CA ALA A 105 2.50 4.80 14.21
C ALA A 105 2.53 4.96 15.74
N GLU A 106 1.38 5.19 16.34
CA GLU A 106 1.24 5.45 17.79
C GLU A 106 1.74 4.29 18.66
N THR A 107 1.74 3.07 18.11
CA THR A 107 2.11 1.85 18.86
C THR A 107 3.23 1.03 18.23
N VAL A 108 3.83 1.53 17.13
CA VAL A 108 4.79 0.77 16.33
C VAL A 108 6.06 0.41 17.10
N ARG A 109 6.55 1.30 17.97
CA ARG A 109 7.76 1.08 18.78
C ARG A 109 7.53 0.17 19.99
N GLU A 110 6.29 -0.03 20.41
CA GLU A 110 5.95 -0.78 21.62
C GLU A 110 5.61 -2.24 21.31
N LYS A 111 4.91 -2.45 20.20
CA LYS A 111 4.47 -3.80 19.81
C LYS A 111 5.64 -4.68 19.39
N ALA A 112 5.79 -5.84 20.04
CA ALA A 112 6.83 -6.82 19.73
C ALA A 112 6.88 -7.20 18.24
N SER A 113 5.73 -7.23 17.56
CA SER A 113 5.64 -7.55 16.14
C SER A 113 6.31 -6.53 15.22
N TYR A 114 6.52 -5.29 15.67
CA TYR A 114 7.03 -4.20 14.83
C TYR A 114 8.31 -3.56 15.34
N LYS A 115 8.62 -3.73 16.64
CA LYS A 115 9.73 -3.04 17.30
C LYS A 115 11.05 -3.22 16.56
N ASN A 116 11.40 -4.45 16.19
CA ASN A 116 12.66 -4.74 15.49
C ASN A 116 12.62 -4.19 14.04
N ALA A 117 11.50 -4.35 13.34
CA ALA A 117 11.36 -3.81 11.99
C ALA A 117 11.40 -2.26 11.98
N PHE A 118 10.85 -1.61 12.99
CA PHE A 118 10.93 -0.15 13.14
C PHE A 118 12.37 0.34 13.34
N GLN A 119 13.21 -0.42 14.01
CA GLN A 119 14.62 -0.08 14.21
C GLN A 119 15.49 -0.37 12.98
N GLU A 120 15.26 -1.52 12.32
CA GLU A 120 16.22 -2.06 11.35
C GLU A 120 15.68 -2.14 9.92
N ARG A 121 14.37 -2.31 9.74
CA ARG A 121 13.76 -2.71 8.47
C ARG A 121 12.68 -1.73 8.02
N ARG A 122 13.10 -0.50 7.73
CA ARG A 122 12.24 0.55 7.20
C ARG A 122 12.31 0.59 5.68
N CYS A 123 11.23 1.08 5.07
CA CYS A 123 11.19 1.25 3.61
C CYS A 123 10.36 2.47 3.21
N LEU A 124 10.62 2.96 2.00
CA LEU A 124 9.80 3.91 1.28
C LEU A 124 8.94 3.14 0.29
N ILE A 125 7.64 3.38 0.30
CA ILE A 125 6.71 2.78 -0.66
C ILE A 125 6.24 3.89 -1.59
N PRO A 126 6.75 3.97 -2.83
CA PRO A 126 6.35 4.97 -3.82
C PRO A 126 4.89 4.87 -4.18
N ALA A 127 4.25 6.02 -4.30
CA ALA A 127 2.86 6.15 -4.71
C ALA A 127 2.63 7.50 -5.40
N ASP A 128 1.54 7.62 -6.16
CA ASP A 128 1.01 8.87 -6.70
C ASP A 128 -0.43 9.16 -6.23
N GLY A 129 -1.00 8.26 -5.43
CA GLY A 129 -2.30 8.41 -4.81
C GLY A 129 -2.72 7.18 -4.03
N PHE A 130 -3.66 7.35 -3.11
CA PHE A 130 -4.28 6.24 -2.40
C PHE A 130 -5.79 6.38 -2.38
N TYR A 131 -6.47 5.29 -2.08
CA TYR A 131 -7.93 5.22 -2.10
C TYR A 131 -8.48 4.95 -0.71
N GLU A 132 -9.56 5.65 -0.40
CA GLU A 132 -10.40 5.42 0.76
C GLU A 132 -11.87 5.49 0.39
N TRP A 133 -12.72 4.90 1.21
CA TRP A 133 -14.15 4.78 0.92
C TRP A 133 -14.98 5.53 1.95
N LYS A 134 -15.70 6.55 1.48
CA LYS A 134 -16.70 7.22 2.29
C LYS A 134 -17.90 6.30 2.48
N ILE A 135 -18.22 6.01 3.71
CA ILE A 135 -19.38 5.17 4.06
C ILE A 135 -20.57 6.08 4.29
N LEU A 136 -21.59 5.94 3.45
CA LEU A 136 -22.84 6.68 3.55
C LEU A 136 -23.92 5.74 4.08
N GLY A 137 -24.39 6.00 5.31
CA GLY A 137 -25.35 5.11 5.99
C GLY A 137 -24.74 3.73 6.30
N LYS A 138 -25.53 2.65 6.15
CA LYS A 138 -25.10 1.30 6.55
C LYS A 138 -24.41 0.49 5.44
N LYS A 139 -24.53 0.88 4.16
CA LYS A 139 -24.15 -0.01 3.04
C LYS A 139 -23.52 0.67 1.84
N ILE A 140 -23.64 1.99 1.72
CA ILE A 140 -23.15 2.71 0.53
C ILE A 140 -21.70 3.11 0.75
N LYS A 141 -20.84 2.77 -0.19
CA LYS A 141 -19.40 3.08 -0.18
C LYS A 141 -19.03 3.81 -1.47
N THR A 142 -18.61 5.04 -1.34
CA THR A 142 -18.13 5.87 -2.46
C THR A 142 -16.61 5.95 -2.41
N PRO A 143 -15.89 5.52 -3.47
CA PRO A 143 -14.43 5.57 -3.49
C PRO A 143 -13.92 6.98 -3.75
N TYR A 144 -12.95 7.39 -2.97
CA TYR A 144 -12.18 8.62 -3.12
C TYR A 144 -10.72 8.30 -3.41
N ARG A 145 -10.10 9.06 -4.27
CA ARG A 145 -8.66 9.09 -4.46
C ARG A 145 -8.08 10.34 -3.82
N PHE A 146 -7.01 10.16 -3.07
CA PHE A 146 -6.23 11.23 -2.44
C PHE A 146 -4.86 11.30 -3.13
N THR A 147 -4.44 12.50 -3.50
CA THR A 147 -3.14 12.77 -4.12
C THR A 147 -2.52 14.02 -3.50
N LEU A 148 -1.25 14.27 -3.77
CA LEU A 148 -0.64 15.57 -3.50
C LEU A 148 -1.06 16.58 -4.58
N LEU A 149 -0.92 17.88 -4.28
CA LEU A 149 -1.07 18.93 -5.27
C LEU A 149 -0.10 18.68 -6.44
N GLY A 150 -0.57 18.91 -7.68
CA GLY A 150 0.23 18.63 -8.87
C GLY A 150 0.38 17.13 -9.21
N GLU A 151 -0.31 16.24 -8.50
CA GLU A 151 -0.24 14.78 -8.69
C GLU A 151 1.22 14.26 -8.65
N GLU A 152 1.99 14.79 -7.71
CA GLU A 152 3.39 14.43 -7.53
C GLU A 152 3.54 13.03 -6.93
N LEU A 153 4.65 12.37 -7.28
CA LEU A 153 5.12 11.17 -6.61
C LEU A 153 5.55 11.47 -5.17
N PHE A 154 5.14 10.61 -4.27
CA PHE A 154 5.51 10.64 -2.86
C PHE A 154 5.82 9.22 -2.34
N ALA A 155 6.31 9.12 -1.12
CA ALA A 155 6.50 7.82 -0.48
C ALA A 155 5.69 7.71 0.80
N PHE A 156 5.07 6.54 1.00
CA PHE A 156 4.61 6.16 2.34
C PHE A 156 5.78 5.66 3.18
N ALA A 157 5.73 5.94 4.49
CA ALA A 157 6.58 5.27 5.46
C ALA A 157 6.11 3.82 5.65
N GLY A 158 7.01 2.87 5.50
CA GLY A 158 6.71 1.47 5.71
C GLY A 158 7.76 0.72 6.50
N LEU A 159 7.38 -0.48 6.91
CA LEU A 159 8.28 -1.48 7.47
C LEU A 159 8.24 -2.72 6.60
N TRP A 160 9.37 -3.43 6.54
CA TRP A 160 9.46 -4.67 5.81
C TRP A 160 9.94 -5.82 6.70
N ASP A 161 9.68 -7.04 6.27
CA ASP A 161 10.11 -8.25 6.96
C ASP A 161 10.48 -9.34 5.97
N GLU A 162 11.39 -10.22 6.38
CA GLU A 162 11.81 -11.40 5.64
C GLU A 162 11.30 -12.66 6.35
N TYR A 163 10.87 -13.64 5.60
CA TYR A 163 10.55 -14.96 6.11
C TYR A 163 10.96 -16.04 5.10
N GLU A 164 11.23 -17.22 5.63
CA GLU A 164 11.55 -18.39 4.84
C GLU A 164 10.34 -19.32 4.77
N ASN A 165 10.02 -19.79 3.56
CA ASN A 165 8.95 -20.75 3.37
C ASN A 165 9.42 -22.18 3.73
N GLU A 166 8.53 -23.16 3.58
CA GLU A 166 8.83 -24.57 3.91
C GLU A 166 9.83 -25.23 2.95
N TRP A 167 10.15 -24.58 1.83
CA TRP A 167 11.15 -25.02 0.85
C TRP A 167 12.50 -24.30 0.99
N GLY A 168 12.67 -23.45 2.02
CA GLY A 168 13.88 -22.67 2.22
C GLY A 168 13.98 -21.42 1.35
N GLU A 169 12.91 -21.03 0.64
CA GLU A 169 12.90 -19.83 -0.17
C GLU A 169 12.61 -18.59 0.70
N ARG A 170 13.39 -17.54 0.50
CA ARG A 170 13.21 -16.27 1.20
C ARG A 170 12.22 -15.37 0.46
N HIS A 171 11.28 -14.84 1.22
CA HIS A 171 10.27 -13.92 0.74
C HIS A 171 10.26 -12.67 1.61
N HIS A 172 10.02 -11.53 0.97
CA HIS A 172 9.95 -10.24 1.65
C HIS A 172 8.53 -9.68 1.58
N THR A 173 8.10 -9.11 2.69
CA THR A 173 6.81 -8.44 2.80
C THR A 173 6.99 -7.03 3.33
N PHE A 174 6.02 -6.17 3.08
CA PHE A 174 5.98 -4.84 3.68
C PHE A 174 4.59 -4.50 4.22
N LEU A 175 4.55 -3.52 5.09
CA LEU A 175 3.34 -2.88 5.58
C LEU A 175 3.49 -1.36 5.53
N ILE A 176 2.36 -0.66 5.45
CA ILE A 176 2.31 0.80 5.45
C ILE A 176 2.02 1.29 6.88
N LEU A 177 2.77 2.28 7.35
CA LEU A 177 2.46 2.95 8.61
C LEU A 177 1.30 3.92 8.41
N THR A 178 0.41 3.95 9.40
CA THR A 178 -0.76 4.83 9.40
C THR A 178 -0.82 5.68 10.66
N THR A 179 -1.42 6.86 10.55
CA THR A 179 -1.70 7.79 11.64
C THR A 179 -3.16 8.24 11.62
N ALA A 180 -3.58 9.03 12.59
CA ALA A 180 -4.87 9.71 12.53
C ALA A 180 -4.97 10.56 11.25
N ALA A 181 -6.12 10.59 10.63
CA ALA A 181 -6.33 11.37 9.42
C ALA A 181 -6.20 12.88 9.68
N ASN A 182 -5.62 13.63 8.73
CA ASN A 182 -5.79 15.08 8.68
C ASN A 182 -7.26 15.42 8.35
N ARG A 183 -7.65 16.70 8.42
CA ARG A 183 -9.02 17.11 8.20
C ARG A 183 -9.57 16.66 6.83
N LYS A 184 -8.77 16.76 5.76
CA LYS A 184 -9.19 16.40 4.40
C LYS A 184 -9.48 14.90 4.24
N VAL A 185 -8.60 14.03 4.73
CA VAL A 185 -8.82 12.58 4.72
C VAL A 185 -9.91 12.20 5.72
N GLY A 186 -10.00 12.91 6.86
CA GLY A 186 -10.97 12.71 7.92
C GLY A 186 -12.44 12.88 7.49
N GLU A 187 -12.70 13.57 6.37
CA GLU A 187 -14.04 13.65 5.77
C GLU A 187 -14.51 12.29 5.19
N VAL A 188 -13.59 11.37 5.00
CA VAL A 188 -13.82 10.06 4.37
C VAL A 188 -13.46 8.90 5.28
N CYS A 189 -12.32 8.96 5.96
CA CYS A 189 -11.78 7.87 6.78
C CYS A 189 -11.04 8.41 8.00
N GLU A 190 -11.13 7.73 9.15
CA GLU A 190 -10.46 8.15 10.41
C GLU A 190 -8.93 8.02 10.39
N ARG A 191 -8.39 7.27 9.48
CA ARG A 191 -6.95 6.99 9.38
C ARG A 191 -6.42 7.36 8.00
N MET A 192 -5.11 7.70 7.94
CA MET A 192 -4.41 7.91 6.68
C MET A 192 -3.03 7.23 6.71
N PRO A 193 -2.47 6.86 5.54
CA PRO A 193 -1.08 6.43 5.47
C PRO A 193 -0.16 7.60 5.81
N ILE A 194 0.98 7.31 6.43
CA ILE A 194 2.01 8.32 6.64
C ILE A 194 2.72 8.57 5.34
N ILE A 195 2.58 9.79 4.82
CA ILE A 195 3.31 10.30 3.67
C ILE A 195 4.52 11.07 4.20
N LEU A 196 5.71 10.69 3.76
CA LEU A 196 6.94 11.39 4.12
C LEU A 196 7.16 12.60 3.20
N THR A 197 7.68 13.69 3.76
CA THR A 197 8.22 14.78 2.94
C THR A 197 9.53 14.33 2.29
N ARG A 198 9.92 14.92 1.16
CA ARG A 198 11.18 14.57 0.46
C ARG A 198 12.41 14.66 1.38
N GLU A 199 12.43 15.62 2.26
CA GLU A 199 13.49 15.81 3.26
C GLU A 199 13.54 14.63 4.25
N ASN A 200 12.38 14.14 4.67
CA ASN A 200 12.27 13.09 5.67
C ASN A 200 12.47 11.68 5.11
N GLU A 201 12.36 11.47 3.79
CA GLU A 201 12.55 10.16 3.16
C GLU A 201 13.94 9.58 3.44
N ARG A 202 15.00 10.39 3.29
CA ARG A 202 16.37 9.95 3.56
C ARG A 202 16.59 9.66 5.06
N LYS A 203 16.06 10.51 5.94
CA LYS A 203 16.12 10.30 7.38
C LYS A 203 15.39 9.02 7.80
N TRP A 204 14.27 8.73 7.16
CA TRP A 204 13.52 7.50 7.42
C TRP A 204 14.30 6.23 7.08
N LEU A 205 15.09 6.22 6.02
CA LEU A 205 15.94 5.09 5.63
C LEU A 205 17.28 5.01 6.39
N ASP A 206 17.72 6.07 7.06
CA ASP A 206 19.02 6.07 7.76
C ASP A 206 19.00 5.13 8.97
N LYS A 207 19.69 4.01 8.89
CA LYS A 207 19.79 3.01 9.96
C LYS A 207 20.40 3.54 11.26
N ARG A 208 21.12 4.66 11.21
CA ARG A 208 21.70 5.31 12.39
C ARG A 208 20.68 6.15 13.16
N ALA A 209 19.55 6.51 12.52
CA ALA A 209 18.50 7.29 13.15
C ALA A 209 17.80 6.48 14.25
N GLY A 210 17.79 7.03 15.45
CA GLY A 210 17.12 6.42 16.59
C GLY A 210 15.60 6.67 16.61
N PRO A 211 14.89 5.98 17.50
CA PRO A 211 13.44 6.17 17.63
C PRO A 211 13.01 7.62 17.86
N GLU A 212 13.80 8.38 18.59
CA GLU A 212 13.51 9.79 18.91
C GLU A 212 13.63 10.70 17.68
N ASP A 213 14.46 10.32 16.70
CA ASP A 213 14.56 10.98 15.41
C ASP A 213 13.45 10.61 14.44
N LEU A 214 12.97 9.37 14.52
CA LEU A 214 12.03 8.78 13.57
C LEU A 214 10.57 9.06 13.94
N MET A 215 10.22 9.05 15.22
CA MET A 215 8.83 9.28 15.66
C MET A 215 8.25 10.63 15.22
N PRO A 216 9.00 11.75 15.25
CA PRO A 216 8.49 13.03 14.75
C PRO A 216 8.15 13.05 13.26
N LEU A 217 8.67 12.10 12.46
CA LEU A 217 8.36 11.98 11.03
C LEU A 217 6.99 11.36 10.77
N LEU A 218 6.42 10.67 11.76
CA LEU A 218 5.21 9.88 11.65
C LEU A 218 3.95 10.70 11.95
N THR A 219 3.81 11.84 11.30
CA THR A 219 2.69 12.78 11.46
C THR A 219 1.77 12.79 10.23
N PRO A 220 0.52 13.24 10.38
CA PRO A 220 -0.36 13.47 9.23
C PRO A 220 0.27 14.44 8.23
N TYR A 221 0.17 14.16 6.93
CA TYR A 221 0.63 15.08 5.89
C TYR A 221 -0.22 16.35 5.86
N PRO A 222 0.36 17.54 5.57
CA PRO A 222 -0.38 18.81 5.53
C PRO A 222 -1.56 18.77 4.56
N GLU A 223 -2.75 19.07 5.05
CA GLU A 223 -3.99 18.93 4.27
C GLU A 223 -4.09 19.89 3.09
N GLU A 224 -3.49 21.08 3.22
CA GLU A 224 -3.44 22.10 2.17
C GLU A 224 -2.60 21.67 0.96
N GLN A 225 -1.73 20.69 1.13
CA GLN A 225 -0.91 20.11 0.05
C GLN A 225 -1.53 18.87 -0.58
N MET A 226 -2.75 18.52 -0.20
CA MET A 226 -3.46 17.36 -0.72
C MET A 226 -4.72 17.76 -1.46
N ILE A 227 -5.11 16.94 -2.43
CA ILE A 227 -6.43 16.99 -3.07
C ILE A 227 -7.13 15.64 -2.93
N SER A 228 -8.47 15.67 -2.98
CA SER A 228 -9.28 14.46 -3.01
C SER A 228 -10.39 14.60 -4.04
N TYR A 229 -10.77 13.49 -4.64
CA TYR A 229 -11.89 13.43 -5.56
C TYR A 229 -12.44 12.00 -5.67
N THR A 230 -13.68 11.89 -6.09
CA THR A 230 -14.32 10.60 -6.35
C THR A 230 -13.83 9.96 -7.62
N VAL A 231 -13.73 8.64 -7.62
CA VAL A 231 -13.28 7.82 -8.75
C VAL A 231 -14.29 6.72 -9.05
N SER A 232 -14.08 6.01 -10.17
CA SER A 232 -14.94 4.91 -10.57
C SER A 232 -14.99 3.80 -9.51
N PRO A 233 -16.18 3.26 -9.19
CA PRO A 233 -16.34 2.10 -8.31
C PRO A 233 -15.68 0.83 -8.83
N LEU A 234 -15.24 0.78 -10.08
CA LEU A 234 -14.41 -0.31 -10.62
C LEU A 234 -13.09 -0.50 -9.85
N VAL A 235 -12.63 0.51 -9.09
CA VAL A 235 -11.49 0.36 -8.18
C VAL A 235 -11.74 -0.70 -7.09
N ASN A 236 -12.97 -1.05 -6.78
CA ASN A 236 -13.31 -2.13 -5.85
C ASN A 236 -12.84 -3.50 -6.33
N GLU A 237 -12.76 -3.70 -7.64
CA GLU A 237 -12.33 -4.95 -8.26
C GLU A 237 -10.81 -5.01 -8.32
N VAL A 238 -10.18 -5.86 -7.48
CA VAL A 238 -8.71 -6.00 -7.42
C VAL A 238 -8.07 -6.37 -8.76
N GLY A 239 -8.83 -7.05 -9.63
CA GLY A 239 -8.36 -7.44 -10.97
C GLY A 239 -8.44 -6.33 -12.03
N LYS A 240 -9.04 -5.19 -11.71
CA LYS A 240 -9.06 -4.01 -12.59
C LYS A 240 -7.86 -3.12 -12.26
N ASP A 241 -7.03 -2.87 -13.27
CA ASP A 241 -5.82 -2.06 -13.12
C ASP A 241 -5.59 -1.28 -14.42
N SER A 242 -6.12 -0.07 -14.50
CA SER A 242 -6.03 0.77 -15.70
C SER A 242 -6.05 2.26 -15.35
N ALA A 243 -5.50 3.09 -16.20
CA ALA A 243 -5.43 4.55 -16.03
C ALA A 243 -6.81 5.23 -15.87
N SER A 244 -7.90 4.58 -16.27
CA SER A 244 -9.25 5.10 -16.06
C SER A 244 -9.65 5.16 -14.59
N LEU A 245 -9.04 4.32 -13.73
CA LEU A 245 -9.36 4.25 -12.30
C LEU A 245 -8.90 5.47 -11.49
N ILE A 246 -7.90 6.21 -12.00
CA ILE A 246 -7.41 7.43 -11.35
C ILE A 246 -8.12 8.70 -11.83
N ARG A 247 -9.03 8.59 -12.79
CA ARG A 247 -9.77 9.75 -13.32
C ARG A 247 -10.89 10.15 -12.38
N ARG A 248 -11.07 11.47 -12.23
CA ARG A 248 -12.20 12.02 -11.49
C ARG A 248 -13.52 11.62 -12.16
N THR A 249 -14.49 11.21 -11.35
CA THR A 249 -15.86 10.90 -11.78
C THR A 249 -16.86 11.62 -10.89
N SER A 250 -18.14 11.66 -11.30
CA SER A 250 -19.22 12.01 -10.37
C SER A 250 -19.30 10.95 -9.26
N PRO A 251 -19.74 11.34 -8.04
CA PRO A 251 -19.88 10.41 -6.93
C PRO A 251 -20.81 9.24 -7.28
N MET A 252 -20.31 8.03 -7.11
CA MET A 252 -21.06 6.78 -7.34
C MET A 252 -20.85 5.83 -6.16
N ASP A 253 -21.86 5.03 -5.86
CA ASP A 253 -21.75 3.94 -4.91
C ASP A 253 -20.97 2.75 -5.49
N GLN A 254 -20.77 1.71 -4.69
CA GLN A 254 -20.05 0.50 -5.09
C GLN A 254 -20.75 -0.30 -6.21
N PHE A 255 -21.98 0.02 -6.55
CA PHE A 255 -22.75 -0.60 -7.61
C PHE A 255 -22.81 0.26 -8.89
N GLY A 256 -22.21 1.45 -8.86
CA GLY A 256 -22.19 2.40 -9.98
C GLY A 256 -23.40 3.34 -10.03
N ASN A 257 -24.25 3.37 -8.98
CA ASN A 257 -25.35 4.31 -8.92
C ASN A 257 -24.84 5.69 -8.46
N TYR A 258 -25.29 6.76 -9.09
CA TYR A 258 -24.95 8.10 -8.69
C TYR A 258 -25.47 8.41 -7.29
N THR A 259 -24.63 9.04 -6.47
CA THR A 259 -24.99 9.50 -5.13
C THR A 259 -25.13 11.02 -5.11
N LEU A 260 -26.15 11.53 -4.40
CA LEU A 260 -26.38 12.98 -4.29
C LEU A 260 -25.36 13.67 -3.37
N PHE A 261 -24.60 12.91 -2.60
CA PHE A 261 -23.63 13.40 -1.63
C PHE A 261 -22.27 12.78 -1.90
N GLY A 262 -21.37 13.59 -2.42
CA GLY A 262 -19.97 13.29 -2.61
C GLY A 262 -19.10 13.88 -1.52
#